data_b198bbfc5097908e9e7f2fbf8d56472f
#
_entry.id   b198bbfc5097908e9e7f2fbf8d56472f
#
_cell.length_a   1.000
_cell.length_b   1.000
_cell.length_c   1.000
_cell.angle_alpha   90.00
_cell.angle_beta   90.00
_cell.angle_gamma   90.00
#
_symmetry.space_group_name_H-M   'P 1'
#
loop_
_entity.id
_entity.type
_entity.pdbx_description
1 polymer ?
#
loop_
_entity_poly.entity_id
_entity_poly.type
_entity_poly.pdbx_seq_one_letter_code
_entity_poly.pdbx_strand_id
1 'polypeptide(L)' 'SLLRMIFTYRFINGLTWAQVSETIGMRTTEDSVKKLCYRFLHDENTKAE' A
#
# COMPACT_ATOMS: atom_id res chain seq x y z
N SER A 1 2.87 11.05 -0.90
CA SER A 1 2.05 10.33 -1.87
C SER A 1 1.25 9.23 -1.19
N LEU A 2 0.22 8.80 -1.84
CA LEU A 2 -0.64 7.75 -1.31
C LEU A 2 0.13 6.47 -1.05
N LEU A 3 0.99 6.11 -1.98
CA LEU A 3 1.76 4.87 -1.88
C LEU A 3 2.68 4.91 -0.67
N ARG A 4 3.30 6.05 -0.42
CA ARG A 4 4.17 6.21 0.73
C ARG A 4 3.38 6.06 2.03
N MET A 5 2.17 6.59 2.07
CA MET A 5 1.30 6.46 3.24
C MET A 5 0.96 5.00 3.50
N ILE A 6 0.66 4.26 2.44
CA ILE A 6 0.33 2.84 2.56
C ILE A 6 1.51 2.08 3.15
N PHE A 7 2.70 2.29 2.63
CA PHE A 7 3.90 1.64 3.13
C PHE A 7 4.14 1.97 4.59
N THR A 8 4.00 3.24 4.96
CA THR A 8 4.22 3.67 6.34
C THR A 8 3.25 2.97 7.28
N TYR A 9 1.97 2.97 6.94
CA TYR A 9 0.98 2.34 7.81
C TYR A 9 1.19 0.83 7.90
N ARG A 10 1.47 0.20 6.78
CA ARG A 10 1.57 -1.25 6.73
C ARG A 10 2.85 -1.77 7.38
N PHE A 11 3.98 -1.18 7.06
CA PHE A 11 5.27 -1.75 7.44
C PHE A 11 5.91 -1.07 8.64
N ILE A 12 5.65 0.20 8.86
CA ILE A 12 6.23 0.90 10.01
C ILE A 12 5.28 0.86 11.19
N ASN A 13 4.00 1.15 10.97
CA ASN A 13 3.00 1.14 12.04
C ASN A 13 2.43 -0.24 12.32
N GLY A 14 2.64 -1.19 11.43
CA GLY A 14 2.21 -2.57 11.64
C GLY A 14 0.72 -2.81 11.47
N LEU A 15 0.05 -1.97 10.72
CA LEU A 15 -1.39 -2.12 10.49
C LEU A 15 -1.68 -3.23 9.50
N THR A 16 -2.85 -3.85 9.65
CA THR A 16 -3.31 -4.81 8.66
C THR A 16 -3.77 -4.07 7.41
N TRP A 17 -3.91 -4.81 6.30
CA TRP A 17 -4.40 -4.20 5.07
C TRP A 17 -5.76 -3.54 5.26
N ALA A 18 -6.64 -4.20 6.03
CA ALA A 18 -7.95 -3.64 6.31
C ALA A 18 -7.84 -2.34 7.10
N GLN A 19 -6.94 -2.31 8.07
CA GLN A 19 -6.74 -1.11 8.87
C GLN A 19 -6.14 0.03 8.04
N VAL A 20 -5.24 -0.31 7.12
CA VAL A 20 -4.65 0.68 6.24
C VAL A 20 -5.73 1.33 5.37
N SER A 21 -6.58 0.51 4.75
CA SER A 21 -7.63 1.04 3.90
C SER A 21 -8.61 1.91 4.69
N GLU A 22 -8.91 1.51 5.92
CA GLU A 22 -9.80 2.25 6.79
C GLU A 22 -9.22 3.60 7.19
N THR A 23 -7.93 3.61 7.49
CA THR A 23 -7.23 4.83 7.90
C THR A 23 -7.15 5.82 6.75
N ILE A 24 -6.88 5.34 5.56
CA ILE A 24 -6.80 6.20 4.38
C ILE A 24 -8.18 6.71 3.99
N GLY A 25 -9.19 5.83 4.01
CA GLY A 25 -10.54 6.19 3.60
C GLY A 25 -10.61 6.43 2.11
N MET A 26 -11.37 7.43 1.70
CA MET A 26 -11.47 7.84 0.30
C MET A 26 -11.87 6.69 -0.63
N ARG A 27 -12.80 5.85 -0.16
CA ARG A 27 -13.31 4.72 -0.93
C ARG A 27 -12.26 3.68 -1.25
N THR A 28 -11.19 3.68 -0.48
CA THR A 28 -10.11 2.71 -0.66
C THR A 28 -10.52 1.39 0.00
N THR A 29 -10.33 0.29 -0.72
CA THR A 29 -10.61 -1.04 -0.19
C THR A 29 -9.31 -1.73 0.14
N GLU A 30 -9.42 -2.81 0.95
CA GLU A 30 -8.26 -3.62 1.29
C GLU A 30 -7.58 -4.13 0.03
N ASP A 31 -8.37 -4.59 -0.92
CA ASP A 31 -7.87 -5.11 -2.19
C ASP A 31 -7.09 -4.05 -2.96
N SER A 32 -7.62 -2.83 -2.97
CA SER A 32 -6.99 -1.73 -3.68
C SER A 32 -5.62 -1.39 -3.12
N VAL A 33 -5.48 -1.30 -1.80
CA VAL A 33 -4.20 -0.96 -1.22
C VAL A 33 -3.18 -2.08 -1.43
N LYS A 34 -3.63 -3.32 -1.37
CA LYS A 34 -2.76 -4.47 -1.65
C LYS A 34 -2.24 -4.41 -3.08
N LYS A 35 -3.14 -4.18 -4.03
CA LYS A 35 -2.78 -4.15 -5.43
C LYS A 35 -1.81 -3.01 -5.73
N LEU A 36 -2.04 -1.85 -5.15
CA LEU A 36 -1.14 -0.71 -5.33
C LEU A 36 0.25 -1.05 -4.82
N CYS A 37 0.32 -1.66 -3.66
CA CYS A 37 1.59 -2.00 -3.04
C CYS A 37 2.35 -3.02 -3.87
N TYR A 38 1.69 -4.10 -4.27
CA TYR A 38 2.32 -5.15 -5.05
C TYR A 38 2.76 -4.64 -6.42
N ARG A 39 1.92 -3.81 -7.03
CA ARG A 39 2.23 -3.25 -8.33
C ARG A 39 3.49 -2.38 -8.26
N PHE A 40 3.60 -1.58 -7.21
CA PHE A 40 4.78 -0.74 -7.03
C PHE A 40 6.04 -1.58 -6.85
N LEU A 41 5.97 -2.61 -6.04
CA LEU A 41 7.11 -3.48 -5.80
C LEU A 41 7.54 -4.20 -7.07
N HIS A 42 6.55 -4.59 -7.88
CA HIS A 42 6.85 -5.26 -9.14
C HIS A 42 7.55 -4.31 -10.11
N ASP A 43 7.06 -3.08 -10.20
CA ASP A 43 7.68 -2.08 -11.06
C ASP A 43 9.11 -1.77 -10.62
N GLU A 44 9.34 -1.72 -9.30
CA GLU A 44 10.66 -1.49 -8.75
C GLU A 44 11.63 -2.57 -9.21
N ASN A 45 11.19 -3.82 -9.08
CA ASN A 45 12.02 -4.95 -9.49
C ASN A 45 12.35 -4.89 -10.97
N THR A 46 11.37 -4.53 -11.78
CA THR A 46 11.56 -4.43 -13.22
C THR A 46 12.58 -3.34 -13.55
N LYS A 47 12.51 -2.21 -12.86
CA LYS A 47 13.42 -1.11 -13.10
C LYS A 47 14.84 -1.43 -12.66
N ALA A 48 14.97 -2.26 -11.64
CA ALA A 48 16.28 -2.62 -11.10
C ALA A 48 17.09 -3.46 -12.07
N GLU A 49 16.41 -4.06 -13.03
CA GLU A 49 17.09 -4.86 -14.03
C GLU A 49 17.64 -3.97 -15.14
#